data_223886cf1d4cf9d77a85b358b14c24be
#
_entry.id   223886cf1d4cf9d77a85b358b14c24be
#
_cell.length_a   1.000
_cell.length_b   1.000
_cell.length_c   1.000
_cell.angle_alpha   90.00
_cell.angle_beta   90.00
_cell.angle_gamma   90.00
#
_symmetry.space_group_name_H-M   'P 1'
#
loop_
_entity.id
_entity.type
_entity.pdbx_description
1 polymer ?
#
loop_
_entity_poly.entity_id
_entity_poly.type
_entity_poly.pdbx_seq_one_letter_code
_entity_poly.pdbx_strand_id
1 'polypeptide(L)'
;MIRQIGKIFSYAAAAAMALLIGVGSCTSDVSAKDADGNIVIVIDPGHGGTDPGKQGINGVLESDANYAIAEAMMDELKNYSGVKVYFTRPEDSLVTLTGRAMAAAELDADFLISIHNNSTSDESISANGAMVLTSVLPLYSTITADMGNYILNNLAQLGIKNNGIQTRSSTEYVGEDYHTIMAEGMRAGEIGRAHV
;
A
#
# COMPACT_ATOMS: atom_id res chain seq x y z
N MET A 1 -18.14 3.74 -11.97
CA MET A 1 -16.88 4.50 -12.07
C MET A 1 -15.87 4.02 -11.02
N ILE A 2 -16.18 4.03 -9.72
CA ILE A 2 -15.28 3.54 -8.64
C ILE A 2 -14.78 2.11 -8.88
N ARG A 3 -15.67 1.16 -9.24
CA ARG A 3 -15.28 -0.23 -9.58
C ARG A 3 -14.36 -0.35 -10.79
N GLN A 4 -14.41 0.59 -11.73
CA GLN A 4 -13.48 0.60 -12.86
C GLN A 4 -12.12 1.17 -12.45
N ILE A 5 -12.09 2.20 -11.61
CA ILE A 5 -10.86 2.75 -11.04
C ILE A 5 -10.17 1.67 -10.18
N GLY A 6 -10.93 0.98 -9.32
CA GLY A 6 -10.42 -0.13 -8.53
C GLY A 6 -9.77 -1.23 -9.39
N LYS A 7 -10.39 -1.63 -10.50
CA LYS A 7 -9.81 -2.61 -11.43
C LYS A 7 -8.49 -2.12 -12.07
N ILE A 8 -8.42 -0.85 -12.44
CA ILE A 8 -7.22 -0.26 -13.02
C ILE A 8 -6.05 -0.34 -12.02
N PHE A 9 -6.28 0.04 -10.77
CA PHE A 9 -5.27 -0.06 -9.72
C PHE A 9 -4.90 -1.50 -9.38
N SER A 10 -5.87 -2.44 -9.37
CA SER A 10 -5.59 -3.85 -9.11
C SER A 10 -4.69 -4.49 -10.16
N TYR A 11 -4.95 -4.25 -11.45
CA TYR A 11 -4.10 -4.79 -12.51
C TYR A 11 -2.67 -4.25 -12.46
N ALA A 12 -2.49 -2.97 -12.14
CA ALA A 12 -1.16 -2.39 -12.01
C ALA A 12 -0.40 -2.95 -10.80
N ALA A 13 -1.04 -3.04 -9.64
CA ALA A 13 -0.45 -3.60 -8.43
C ALA A 13 -0.15 -5.09 -8.57
N ALA A 14 -1.08 -5.86 -9.15
CA ALA A 14 -0.89 -7.29 -9.36
C ALA A 14 0.18 -7.59 -10.41
N ALA A 15 0.27 -6.82 -11.50
CA ALA A 15 1.34 -6.95 -12.47
C ALA A 15 2.72 -6.64 -11.86
N ALA A 16 2.79 -5.62 -10.99
CA ALA A 16 4.01 -5.31 -10.27
C ALA A 16 4.42 -6.45 -9.32
N MET A 17 3.46 -7.01 -8.58
CA MET A 17 3.69 -8.12 -7.66
C MET A 17 4.06 -9.41 -8.39
N ALA A 18 3.40 -9.74 -9.50
CA ALA A 18 3.72 -10.91 -10.32
C ALA A 18 5.16 -10.85 -10.86
N LEU A 19 5.66 -9.65 -11.20
CA LEU A 19 7.04 -9.48 -11.64
C LEU A 19 8.03 -9.69 -10.48
N LEU A 20 7.70 -9.26 -9.27
CA LEU A 20 8.52 -9.51 -8.07
C LEU A 20 8.57 -11.00 -7.71
N ILE A 21 7.48 -11.74 -7.94
CA ILE A 21 7.40 -13.19 -7.67
C ILE A 21 8.02 -14.00 -8.82
N GLY A 22 7.88 -13.53 -10.07
CA GLY A 22 8.28 -14.27 -11.27
C GLY A 22 9.74 -14.08 -11.70
N VAL A 23 10.45 -13.07 -11.23
CA VAL A 23 11.86 -12.85 -11.54
C VAL A 23 12.73 -13.61 -10.54
N GLY A 24 12.81 -14.92 -10.69
CA GLY A 24 13.66 -15.81 -9.89
C GLY A 24 15.16 -15.61 -10.10
N SER A 25 15.63 -14.38 -10.26
CA SER A 25 17.05 -14.04 -10.42
C SER A 25 17.45 -12.74 -9.73
N CYS A 26 16.60 -12.14 -8.91
CA CYS A 26 17.06 -11.08 -8.03
C CYS A 26 17.61 -11.71 -6.76
N THR A 27 18.93 -11.74 -6.64
CA THR A 27 19.71 -12.36 -5.56
C THR A 27 19.71 -11.56 -4.26
N SER A 28 18.64 -10.88 -3.93
CA SER A 28 18.36 -10.42 -2.58
C SER A 28 17.31 -11.35 -2.01
N ASP A 29 17.74 -12.17 -1.07
CA ASP A 29 16.88 -13.06 -0.30
C ASP A 29 15.71 -12.27 0.34
N VAL A 30 14.58 -12.18 -0.36
CA VAL A 30 13.29 -11.96 0.29
C VAL A 30 12.94 -13.29 0.96
N SER A 31 13.58 -13.54 2.08
CA SER A 31 13.48 -14.81 2.81
C SER A 31 12.31 -14.83 3.79
N ALA A 32 11.45 -13.82 3.76
CA ALA A 32 10.27 -13.83 4.57
C ALA A 32 9.18 -14.56 3.80
N LYS A 33 8.68 -15.60 4.37
CA LYS A 33 7.57 -16.41 3.85
C LYS A 33 6.95 -17.10 5.03
N ASP A 34 5.65 -17.32 4.97
CA ASP A 34 5.00 -18.15 5.97
C ASP A 34 5.55 -19.59 5.96
N ALA A 35 5.09 -20.41 6.92
CA ALA A 35 5.53 -21.80 7.06
C ALA A 35 5.29 -22.67 5.80
N ASP A 36 4.35 -22.25 4.94
CA ASP A 36 4.01 -22.92 3.68
C ASP A 36 4.79 -22.36 2.48
N GLY A 37 5.62 -21.34 2.69
CA GLY A 37 6.41 -20.69 1.66
C GLY A 37 5.66 -19.64 0.83
N ASN A 38 4.52 -19.11 1.32
CA ASN A 38 3.78 -18.05 0.64
C ASN A 38 4.29 -16.67 1.09
N ILE A 39 4.21 -15.71 0.17
CA ILE A 39 4.35 -14.29 0.47
C ILE A 39 3.05 -13.79 1.10
N VAL A 40 3.15 -13.14 2.25
CA VAL A 40 2.00 -12.58 2.97
C VAL A 40 1.92 -11.07 2.70
N ILE A 41 0.82 -10.64 2.11
CA ILE A 41 0.54 -9.25 1.79
C ILE A 41 -0.65 -8.79 2.61
N VAL A 42 -0.47 -7.69 3.35
CA VAL A 42 -1.58 -7.03 4.04
C VAL A 42 -1.89 -5.73 3.33
N ILE A 43 -3.12 -5.59 2.87
CA ILE A 43 -3.63 -4.37 2.24
C ILE A 43 -4.36 -3.56 3.31
N ASP A 44 -4.01 -2.30 3.41
CA ASP A 44 -4.58 -1.35 4.35
C ASP A 44 -5.41 -0.30 3.60
N PRO A 45 -6.74 -0.47 3.47
CA PRO A 45 -7.58 0.60 2.96
C PRO A 45 -7.68 1.72 4.00
N GLY A 46 -7.10 2.87 3.71
CA GLY A 46 -7.07 4.02 4.61
C GLY A 46 -8.45 4.49 5.04
N HIS A 47 -8.56 5.12 6.23
CA HIS A 47 -9.81 5.57 6.85
C HIS A 47 -10.77 4.41 7.16
N GLY A 48 -12.09 4.67 7.27
CA GLY A 48 -13.12 3.66 7.45
C GLY A 48 -14.00 3.87 8.69
N GLY A 49 -15.18 3.26 8.69
CA GLY A 49 -16.18 3.43 9.75
C GLY A 49 -16.56 4.89 9.92
N THR A 50 -16.34 5.46 11.10
CA THR A 50 -16.67 6.86 11.42
C THR A 50 -15.64 7.87 10.88
N ASP A 51 -14.54 7.42 10.30
CA ASP A 51 -13.57 8.27 9.61
C ASP A 51 -13.74 8.15 8.09
N PRO A 52 -14.43 9.09 7.43
CA PRO A 52 -14.65 9.03 5.99
C PRO A 52 -13.42 9.44 5.16
N GLY A 53 -12.38 9.98 5.78
CA GLY A 53 -11.32 10.68 5.07
C GLY A 53 -11.82 11.96 4.37
N LYS A 54 -11.28 12.28 3.21
CA LYS A 54 -11.73 13.40 2.40
C LYS A 54 -12.92 13.02 1.52
N GLN A 55 -13.78 13.99 1.26
CA GLN A 55 -14.86 13.84 0.31
C GLN A 55 -14.45 14.42 -1.05
N GLY A 56 -14.55 13.59 -2.08
CA GLY A 56 -14.31 14.02 -3.46
C GLY A 56 -15.41 14.96 -3.98
N ILE A 57 -15.11 15.69 -5.06
CA ILE A 57 -16.03 16.68 -5.67
C ILE A 57 -17.38 16.10 -6.12
N ASN A 58 -17.45 14.78 -6.32
CA ASN A 58 -18.65 14.03 -6.69
C ASN A 58 -19.34 13.36 -5.49
N GLY A 59 -18.95 13.70 -4.26
CA GLY A 59 -19.53 13.18 -3.03
C GLY A 59 -19.00 11.81 -2.59
N VAL A 60 -18.07 11.20 -3.34
CA VAL A 60 -17.44 9.92 -2.95
C VAL A 60 -16.52 10.15 -1.76
N LEU A 61 -16.64 9.31 -0.74
CA LEU A 61 -15.77 9.34 0.42
C LEU A 61 -14.43 8.66 0.11
N GLU A 62 -13.35 9.15 0.67
CA GLU A 62 -12.03 8.56 0.52
C GLU A 62 -12.00 7.12 1.04
N SER A 63 -12.62 6.86 2.19
CA SER A 63 -12.73 5.51 2.78
C SER A 63 -13.35 4.48 1.83
N ASP A 64 -14.40 4.88 1.08
CA ASP A 64 -15.09 4.01 0.14
C ASP A 64 -14.22 3.75 -1.10
N ALA A 65 -13.56 4.81 -1.59
CA ALA A 65 -12.64 4.69 -2.73
C ALA A 65 -11.45 3.79 -2.39
N ASN A 66 -10.84 4.00 -1.22
CA ASN A 66 -9.71 3.18 -0.76
C ASN A 66 -10.11 1.70 -0.61
N TYR A 67 -11.29 1.43 -0.05
CA TYR A 67 -11.76 0.06 0.12
C TYR A 67 -12.03 -0.62 -1.22
N ALA A 68 -12.67 0.08 -2.16
CA ALA A 68 -12.93 -0.45 -3.50
C ALA A 68 -11.64 -0.75 -4.29
N ILE A 69 -10.60 0.06 -4.12
CA ILE A 69 -9.28 -0.19 -4.71
C ILE A 69 -8.64 -1.42 -4.04
N ALA A 70 -8.65 -1.49 -2.71
CA ALA A 70 -8.10 -2.60 -1.95
C ALA A 70 -8.79 -3.93 -2.29
N GLU A 71 -10.13 -3.94 -2.40
CA GLU A 71 -10.92 -5.12 -2.79
C GLU A 71 -10.54 -5.62 -4.18
N ALA A 72 -10.45 -4.71 -5.15
CA ALA A 72 -10.03 -5.07 -6.50
C ALA A 72 -8.58 -5.58 -6.57
N MET A 73 -7.68 -5.03 -5.74
CA MET A 73 -6.30 -5.50 -5.61
C MET A 73 -6.25 -6.91 -4.98
N MET A 74 -7.01 -7.15 -3.91
CA MET A 74 -7.10 -8.47 -3.29
C MET A 74 -7.63 -9.52 -4.25
N ASP A 75 -8.69 -9.20 -5.01
CA ASP A 75 -9.29 -10.13 -5.96
C ASP A 75 -8.32 -10.54 -7.07
N GLU A 76 -7.47 -9.61 -7.50
CA GLU A 76 -6.43 -9.93 -8.49
C GLU A 76 -5.30 -10.76 -7.88
N LEU A 77 -4.80 -10.37 -6.69
CA LEU A 77 -3.68 -11.07 -6.04
C LEU A 77 -4.01 -12.52 -5.66
N LYS A 78 -5.27 -12.84 -5.39
CA LYS A 78 -5.73 -14.23 -5.15
C LYS A 78 -5.54 -15.16 -6.35
N ASN A 79 -5.33 -14.63 -7.55
CA ASN A 79 -5.08 -15.43 -8.74
C ASN A 79 -3.63 -15.97 -8.82
N TYR A 80 -2.75 -15.50 -7.94
CA TYR A 80 -1.34 -15.91 -7.93
C TYR A 80 -1.09 -16.96 -6.85
N SER A 81 -0.52 -18.11 -7.24
CA SER A 81 -0.09 -19.14 -6.30
C SER A 81 1.11 -18.63 -5.47
N GLY A 82 1.16 -19.02 -4.19
CA GLY A 82 2.24 -18.60 -3.30
C GLY A 82 2.06 -17.19 -2.74
N VAL A 83 0.85 -16.64 -2.80
CA VAL A 83 0.49 -15.34 -2.20
C VAL A 83 -0.72 -15.51 -1.30
N LYS A 84 -0.63 -14.99 -0.08
CA LYS A 84 -1.74 -14.83 0.86
C LYS A 84 -2.01 -13.35 1.06
N VAL A 85 -3.29 -12.94 1.00
CA VAL A 85 -3.66 -11.53 1.09
C VAL A 85 -4.70 -11.33 2.17
N TYR A 86 -4.51 -10.31 3.00
CA TYR A 86 -5.39 -9.94 4.10
C TYR A 86 -5.66 -8.43 4.09
N PHE A 87 -6.73 -8.03 4.79
CA PHE A 87 -7.01 -6.61 5.05
C PHE A 87 -6.70 -6.25 6.51
N THR A 88 -6.31 -5.01 6.76
CA THR A 88 -6.16 -4.47 8.12
C THR A 88 -7.50 -4.19 8.79
N ARG A 89 -8.58 -4.05 8.03
CA ARG A 89 -9.92 -3.74 8.53
C ARG A 89 -11.03 -4.30 7.64
N PRO A 90 -12.20 -4.65 8.24
CA PRO A 90 -13.46 -4.79 7.49
C PRO A 90 -13.90 -3.47 6.85
N GLU A 91 -14.86 -3.53 5.92
CA GLU A 91 -15.33 -2.38 5.13
C GLU A 91 -15.77 -1.20 6.01
N ASP A 92 -16.72 -1.42 6.90
CA ASP A 92 -17.34 -0.37 7.72
C ASP A 92 -16.69 -0.19 9.11
N SER A 93 -15.42 -0.56 9.25
CA SER A 93 -14.77 -0.52 10.55
C SER A 93 -13.72 0.59 10.64
N LEU A 94 -13.71 1.29 11.77
CA LEU A 94 -12.62 2.17 12.16
C LEU A 94 -11.56 1.35 12.91
N VAL A 95 -10.35 1.32 12.38
CA VAL A 95 -9.19 0.71 13.04
C VAL A 95 -8.10 1.78 13.18
N THR A 96 -7.51 1.89 14.37
CA THR A 96 -6.43 2.84 14.63
C THR A 96 -5.18 2.51 13.82
N LEU A 97 -4.31 3.48 13.56
CA LEU A 97 -3.06 3.27 12.82
C LEU A 97 -2.19 2.19 13.46
N THR A 98 -2.06 2.21 14.80
CA THR A 98 -1.35 1.15 15.54
C THR A 98 -2.03 -0.21 15.37
N GLY A 99 -3.37 -0.27 15.43
CA GLY A 99 -4.11 -1.52 15.22
C GLY A 99 -3.89 -2.12 13.82
N ARG A 100 -3.79 -1.27 12.80
CA ARG A 100 -3.47 -1.69 11.42
C ARG A 100 -2.07 -2.27 11.31
N ALA A 101 -1.09 -1.59 11.92
CA ALA A 101 0.28 -2.07 11.97
C ALA A 101 0.39 -3.39 12.74
N MET A 102 -0.28 -3.51 13.89
CA MET A 102 -0.32 -4.75 14.67
C MET A 102 -0.98 -5.91 13.91
N ALA A 103 -2.08 -5.66 13.18
CA ALA A 103 -2.71 -6.68 12.37
C ALA A 103 -1.76 -7.25 11.29
N ALA A 104 -0.95 -6.39 10.69
CA ALA A 104 0.07 -6.84 9.74
C ALA A 104 1.19 -7.62 10.43
N ALA A 105 1.62 -7.19 11.66
CA ALA A 105 2.63 -7.90 12.46
C ALA A 105 2.15 -9.28 12.89
N GLU A 106 0.93 -9.41 13.37
CA GLU A 106 0.35 -10.69 13.82
C GLU A 106 0.24 -11.72 12.68
N LEU A 107 0.20 -11.24 11.44
CA LEU A 107 0.16 -12.08 10.24
C LEU A 107 1.54 -12.38 9.66
N ASP A 108 2.63 -11.94 10.30
CA ASP A 108 3.99 -12.02 9.76
C ASP A 108 4.06 -11.50 8.31
N ALA A 109 3.46 -10.33 8.07
CA ALA A 109 3.32 -9.79 6.73
C ALA A 109 4.67 -9.44 6.11
N ASP A 110 4.92 -9.94 4.89
CA ASP A 110 6.07 -9.54 4.10
C ASP A 110 5.91 -8.10 3.57
N PHE A 111 4.66 -7.72 3.27
CA PHE A 111 4.32 -6.40 2.77
C PHE A 111 3.05 -5.87 3.42
N LEU A 112 3.10 -4.60 3.82
CA LEU A 112 1.93 -3.80 4.20
C LEU A 112 1.75 -2.70 3.14
N ILE A 113 0.61 -2.69 2.46
CA ILE A 113 0.30 -1.74 1.40
C ILE A 113 -0.89 -0.88 1.83
N SER A 114 -0.63 0.36 2.18
CA SER A 114 -1.69 1.30 2.58
C SER A 114 -2.14 2.15 1.38
N ILE A 115 -3.44 2.26 1.20
CA ILE A 115 -4.09 2.90 0.06
C ILE A 115 -4.82 4.15 0.54
N HIS A 116 -4.46 5.29 -0.04
CA HIS A 116 -5.05 6.58 0.23
C HIS A 116 -5.33 7.37 -1.04
N ASN A 117 -6.27 8.31 -0.98
CA ASN A 117 -6.53 9.29 -2.02
C ASN A 117 -6.20 10.68 -1.47
N ASN A 118 -5.04 11.21 -1.82
CA ASN A 118 -4.61 12.53 -1.38
C ASN A 118 -5.53 13.63 -1.90
N SER A 119 -5.67 14.69 -1.11
CA SER A 119 -6.40 15.90 -1.48
C SER A 119 -5.57 17.14 -1.23
N THR A 120 -5.85 18.22 -1.95
CA THR A 120 -5.34 19.55 -1.64
C THR A 120 -6.45 20.40 -1.01
N SER A 121 -6.08 21.27 -0.08
CA SER A 121 -6.98 22.30 0.46
C SER A 121 -7.07 23.54 -0.43
N ASP A 122 -6.19 23.66 -1.41
CA ASP A 122 -6.17 24.75 -2.38
C ASP A 122 -6.88 24.32 -3.67
N GLU A 123 -8.10 24.80 -3.85
CA GLU A 123 -8.94 24.48 -5.03
C GLU A 123 -8.35 24.98 -6.36
N SER A 124 -7.37 25.90 -6.32
CA SER A 124 -6.66 26.37 -7.51
C SER A 124 -5.62 25.35 -8.01
N ILE A 125 -5.24 24.37 -7.18
CA ILE A 125 -4.26 23.36 -7.52
C ILE A 125 -4.95 22.12 -8.11
N SER A 126 -4.75 21.88 -9.38
CA SER A 126 -5.15 20.63 -10.04
C SER A 126 -4.10 19.56 -9.74
N ALA A 127 -4.18 18.93 -8.55
CA ALA A 127 -3.36 17.77 -8.23
C ALA A 127 -3.95 16.51 -8.86
N ASN A 128 -3.13 15.75 -9.57
CA ASN A 128 -3.52 14.47 -10.17
C ASN A 128 -2.33 13.51 -10.24
N GLY A 129 -2.62 12.23 -10.48
CA GLY A 129 -1.63 11.18 -10.62
C GLY A 129 -1.44 10.36 -9.35
N ALA A 130 -0.57 9.37 -9.44
CA ALA A 130 -0.20 8.49 -8.35
C ALA A 130 1.21 8.80 -7.83
N MET A 131 1.42 8.61 -6.55
CA MET A 131 2.72 8.65 -5.88
C MET A 131 2.81 7.46 -4.94
N VAL A 132 4.02 7.03 -4.64
CA VAL A 132 4.28 6.01 -3.62
C VAL A 132 5.17 6.61 -2.53
N LEU A 133 4.79 6.39 -1.29
CA LEU A 133 5.61 6.73 -0.13
C LEU A 133 6.30 5.45 0.35
N THR A 134 7.62 5.49 0.48
CA THR A 134 8.43 4.36 0.95
C THR A 134 9.17 4.70 2.22
N SER A 135 9.62 3.69 2.94
CA SER A 135 10.37 3.87 4.18
C SER A 135 11.67 4.65 3.95
N VAL A 136 12.04 5.49 4.93
CA VAL A 136 13.35 6.15 4.98
C VAL A 136 14.46 5.21 5.44
N LEU A 137 14.12 4.04 5.99
CA LEU A 137 15.10 3.10 6.51
C LEU A 137 15.81 2.34 5.38
N PRO A 138 17.17 2.36 5.35
CA PRO A 138 17.93 1.75 4.26
C PRO A 138 17.62 0.27 4.03
N LEU A 139 17.29 -0.48 5.10
CA LEU A 139 16.97 -1.91 5.02
C LEU A 139 15.75 -2.20 4.13
N TYR A 140 14.77 -1.28 4.12
CA TYR A 140 13.52 -1.46 3.40
C TYR A 140 13.40 -0.60 2.14
N SER A 141 14.19 0.47 2.06
CA SER A 141 14.05 1.48 1.01
C SER A 141 14.20 0.93 -0.41
N THR A 142 15.11 -0.01 -0.64
CA THR A 142 15.35 -0.56 -1.98
C THR A 142 14.17 -1.40 -2.45
N ILE A 143 13.74 -2.39 -1.67
CA ILE A 143 12.66 -3.30 -2.10
C ILE A 143 11.31 -2.59 -2.20
N THR A 144 11.05 -1.65 -1.30
CA THR A 144 9.82 -0.84 -1.34
C THR A 144 9.83 0.15 -2.50
N ALA A 145 11.01 0.71 -2.85
CA ALA A 145 11.16 1.57 -4.01
C ALA A 145 10.97 0.80 -5.33
N ASP A 146 11.52 -0.41 -5.43
CA ASP A 146 11.34 -1.25 -6.61
C ASP A 146 9.86 -1.60 -6.80
N MET A 147 9.17 -2.03 -5.75
CA MET A 147 7.73 -2.28 -5.80
C MET A 147 6.95 -1.03 -6.17
N GLY A 148 7.26 0.10 -5.56
CA GLY A 148 6.63 1.38 -5.87
C GLY A 148 6.83 1.80 -7.32
N ASN A 149 8.01 1.62 -7.87
CA ASN A 149 8.30 1.89 -9.29
C ASN A 149 7.48 0.99 -10.21
N TYR A 150 7.35 -0.29 -9.90
CA TYR A 150 6.50 -1.19 -10.69
C TYR A 150 5.04 -0.74 -10.67
N ILE A 151 4.49 -0.41 -9.52
CA ILE A 151 3.12 0.09 -9.39
C ILE A 151 2.94 1.38 -10.21
N LEU A 152 3.80 2.37 -10.03
CA LEU A 152 3.71 3.65 -10.73
C LEU A 152 3.87 3.53 -12.24
N ASN A 153 4.77 2.68 -12.70
CA ASN A 153 4.97 2.46 -14.15
C ASN A 153 3.76 1.79 -14.79
N ASN A 154 3.13 0.82 -14.12
CA ASN A 154 1.92 0.20 -14.63
C ASN A 154 0.73 1.17 -14.63
N LEU A 155 0.57 1.99 -13.58
CA LEU A 155 -0.43 3.05 -13.55
C LEU A 155 -0.22 4.09 -14.67
N ALA A 156 1.04 4.41 -14.98
CA ALA A 156 1.37 5.33 -16.07
C ALA A 156 0.97 4.76 -17.46
N GLN A 157 1.08 3.46 -17.68
CA GLN A 157 0.58 2.81 -18.91
C GLN A 157 -0.93 2.93 -19.07
N LEU A 158 -1.66 3.10 -17.97
CA LEU A 158 -3.10 3.35 -17.95
C LEU A 158 -3.46 4.84 -18.06
N GLY A 159 -2.47 5.71 -18.28
CA GLY A 159 -2.64 7.15 -18.40
C GLY A 159 -2.68 7.92 -17.07
N ILE A 160 -2.38 7.28 -15.96
CA ILE A 160 -2.28 7.93 -14.65
C ILE A 160 -0.89 8.55 -14.53
N LYS A 161 -0.82 9.85 -14.25
CA LYS A 161 0.45 10.56 -14.11
C LYS A 161 1.28 9.94 -12.99
N ASN A 162 2.53 9.62 -13.28
CA ASN A 162 3.50 9.15 -12.29
C ASN A 162 4.14 10.37 -11.60
N ASN A 163 3.88 10.54 -10.30
CA ASN A 163 4.46 11.59 -9.46
C ASN A 163 5.68 11.11 -8.66
N GLY A 164 6.12 9.89 -8.92
CA GLY A 164 7.35 9.32 -8.37
C GLY A 164 7.21 8.74 -6.96
N ILE A 165 8.35 8.23 -6.50
CA ILE A 165 8.53 7.73 -5.14
C ILE A 165 8.96 8.89 -4.25
N GLN A 166 8.42 8.94 -3.05
CA GLN A 166 8.80 9.90 -2.02
C GLN A 166 9.11 9.17 -0.71
N THR A 167 9.95 9.78 0.09
CA THR A 167 10.21 9.39 1.47
C THR A 167 9.94 10.58 2.38
N ARG A 168 9.51 10.33 3.61
CA ARG A 168 9.26 11.40 4.57
C ARG A 168 9.71 10.99 5.96
N SER A 169 10.73 11.65 6.46
CA SER A 169 11.23 11.43 7.82
C SER A 169 10.33 12.08 8.87
N SER A 170 10.23 11.44 10.03
CA SER A 170 9.60 12.03 11.21
C SER A 170 10.35 13.30 11.64
N THR A 171 9.58 14.30 12.09
CA THR A 171 10.14 15.51 12.71
C THR A 171 10.34 15.36 14.22
N GLU A 172 9.74 14.34 14.82
CA GLU A 172 9.81 14.07 16.27
C GLU A 172 10.88 13.03 16.61
N TYR A 173 11.06 12.04 15.74
CA TYR A 173 11.96 10.91 15.95
C TYR A 173 12.96 10.80 14.81
N VAL A 174 14.23 11.07 15.11
CA VAL A 174 15.31 11.03 14.11
C VAL A 174 15.50 9.60 13.59
N GLY A 175 15.45 9.43 12.28
CA GLY A 175 15.67 8.15 11.61
C GLY A 175 14.41 7.27 11.52
N GLU A 176 13.24 7.78 11.89
CA GLU A 176 11.96 7.10 11.73
C GLU A 176 11.12 7.71 10.60
N ASP A 177 10.16 6.94 10.10
CA ASP A 177 9.19 7.39 9.11
C ASP A 177 8.17 8.36 9.73
N TYR A 178 7.78 9.36 8.95
CA TYR A 178 6.79 10.36 9.36
C TYR A 178 5.39 9.75 9.54
N HIS A 179 5.00 8.80 8.69
CA HIS A 179 3.68 8.20 8.75
C HIS A 179 3.60 7.16 9.86
N THR A 180 2.68 7.36 10.80
CA THR A 180 2.53 6.52 11.99
C THR A 180 2.42 5.03 11.67
N ILE A 181 1.67 4.66 10.62
CA ILE A 181 1.49 3.26 10.24
C ILE A 181 2.82 2.60 9.83
N MET A 182 3.71 3.36 9.20
CA MET A 182 5.06 2.90 8.83
C MET A 182 5.94 2.75 10.06
N ALA A 183 5.99 3.78 10.92
CA ALA A 183 6.78 3.77 12.13
C ALA A 183 6.31 2.69 13.13
N GLU A 184 5.01 2.55 13.33
CA GLU A 184 4.45 1.51 14.22
C GLU A 184 4.63 0.09 13.67
N GLY A 185 4.50 -0.09 12.36
CA GLY A 185 4.77 -1.37 11.72
C GLY A 185 6.20 -1.86 11.98
N MET A 186 7.16 -0.95 11.95
CA MET A 186 8.56 -1.27 12.26
C MET A 186 8.80 -1.52 13.75
N ARG A 187 8.10 -0.79 14.64
CA ARG A 187 8.21 -0.98 16.09
C ARG A 187 7.58 -2.29 16.57
N ALA A 188 6.54 -2.76 15.92
CA ALA A 188 5.88 -4.03 16.20
C ALA A 188 6.77 -5.25 15.91
N GLY A 189 7.98 -5.03 15.39
CA GLY A 189 9.02 -6.04 15.16
C GLY A 189 8.81 -6.81 13.86
N GLU A 190 9.62 -6.52 12.87
CA GLU A 190 9.83 -7.30 11.66
C GLU A 190 8.79 -7.22 10.54
N ILE A 191 7.80 -6.35 10.59
CA ILE A 191 7.07 -6.09 9.35
C ILE A 191 8.07 -5.44 8.39
N GLY A 192 8.68 -6.24 7.59
CA GLY A 192 9.39 -5.76 6.46
C GLY A 192 8.38 -5.09 5.59
N ARG A 193 8.21 -3.56 5.58
CA ARG A 193 8.88 -3.67 4.43
C ARG A 193 8.33 -2.93 3.26
N ALA A 194 7.06 -2.79 3.01
CA ALA A 194 6.61 -1.87 2.00
C ALA A 194 5.35 -1.15 2.44
N HIS A 195 5.46 0.13 2.49
CA HIS A 195 4.33 1.02 2.55
C HIS A 195 4.21 1.70 1.18
N VAL A 196 3.16 1.39 0.46
CA VAL A 196 2.89 1.95 -0.87
C VAL A 196 1.64 2.79 -0.82
#